data_afe00bb1f19400eb16a237824b3233ad
#
_entry.id   afe00bb1f19400eb16a237824b3233ad
#
_cell.length_a   1.000
_cell.length_b   1.000
_cell.length_c   1.000
_cell.angle_alpha   90.00
_cell.angle_beta   90.00
_cell.angle_gamma   90.00
#
_symmetry.space_group_name_H-M   'P 1'
#
loop_
_entity.id
_entity.type
_entity.pdbx_description
1 polymer ?
#
loop_
_entity_poly.entity_id
_entity_poly.type
_entity_poly.pdbx_seq_one_letter_code
_entity_poly.pdbx_strand_id
1 'polypeptide(L)'
;MHEKVLIIDFGSQYTQLIARRVRELNVYSEIHPYNKLPNLNDKWKGIIFSGSPHSVFDKNAPQIDLKKIKGKVPLLAVCYGSQYLANKFGGNVVPSKIREYGRANLTFINNKDILFDKVPLNSQVWMSHADTIDSIPNNFNLIASTKDVRNAAYKIDNELTYGLQFHPEV
;
A
#
# COMPACT_ATOMS: atom_id res chain seq x y z
N MET A 1 -25.13 -1.00 12.94
CA MET A 1 -23.81 -0.35 13.03
C MET A 1 -22.94 -0.93 11.92
N HIS A 2 -22.47 -0.11 10.99
CA HIS A 2 -21.90 -0.56 9.72
C HIS A 2 -20.44 -1.00 9.87
N GLU A 3 -20.08 -2.05 9.12
CA GLU A 3 -18.68 -2.42 8.85
C GLU A 3 -18.01 -1.29 8.09
N LYS A 4 -16.72 -1.07 8.36
CA LYS A 4 -15.99 0.06 7.80
C LYS A 4 -14.52 -0.24 7.51
N VAL A 5 -13.94 0.55 6.60
CA VAL A 5 -12.53 0.55 6.27
C VAL A 5 -11.87 1.80 6.86
N LEU A 6 -10.75 1.59 7.54
CA LEU A 6 -9.90 2.66 8.05
C LEU A 6 -8.87 3.03 7.00
N ILE A 7 -8.79 4.31 6.65
CA ILE A 7 -7.73 4.86 5.82
C ILE A 7 -6.80 5.65 6.73
N ILE A 8 -5.57 5.19 6.86
CA ILE A 8 -4.55 5.87 7.66
C ILE A 8 -3.81 6.86 6.74
N ASP A 9 -3.93 8.13 7.07
CA ASP A 9 -3.35 9.22 6.30
C ASP A 9 -1.91 9.51 6.74
N PHE A 10 -0.96 9.23 5.85
CA PHE A 10 0.45 9.59 6.01
C PHE A 10 0.81 10.91 5.30
N GLY A 11 -0.17 11.72 4.93
CA GLY A 11 0.03 13.01 4.30
C GLY A 11 0.00 13.01 2.78
N SER A 12 -0.53 11.96 2.16
CA SER A 12 -0.68 11.87 0.70
C SER A 12 -1.67 12.90 0.17
N GLN A 13 -1.35 13.48 -0.98
CA GLN A 13 -2.32 14.28 -1.75
C GLN A 13 -3.48 13.42 -2.29
N TYR A 14 -3.35 12.09 -2.31
CA TYR A 14 -4.36 11.16 -2.84
C TYR A 14 -5.21 10.48 -1.76
N THR A 15 -5.04 10.81 -0.47
CA THR A 15 -5.78 10.13 0.62
C THR A 15 -7.29 10.26 0.45
N GLN A 16 -7.80 11.45 0.10
CA GLN A 16 -9.23 11.67 -0.17
C GLN A 16 -9.72 10.85 -1.37
N LEU A 17 -8.89 10.67 -2.37
CA LEU A 17 -9.22 9.86 -3.53
C LEU A 17 -9.33 8.37 -3.19
N ILE A 18 -8.48 7.85 -2.30
CA ILE A 18 -8.61 6.49 -1.76
C ILE A 18 -9.99 6.33 -1.10
N ALA A 19 -10.37 7.24 -0.21
CA ALA A 19 -11.66 7.20 0.46
C ALA A 19 -12.83 7.25 -0.53
N ARG A 20 -12.72 8.09 -1.57
CA ARG A 20 -13.72 8.18 -2.63
C ARG A 20 -13.86 6.84 -3.36
N ARG A 21 -12.77 6.22 -3.78
CA ARG A 21 -12.81 4.91 -4.47
C ARG A 21 -13.45 3.83 -3.62
N VAL A 22 -13.14 3.78 -2.33
CA VAL A 22 -13.77 2.83 -1.40
C VAL A 22 -15.28 3.05 -1.33
N ARG A 23 -15.73 4.30 -1.23
CA ARG A 23 -17.14 4.67 -1.18
C ARG A 23 -17.89 4.39 -2.48
N GLU A 24 -17.24 4.56 -3.63
CA GLU A 24 -17.80 4.19 -4.94
C GLU A 24 -18.15 2.70 -5.03
N LEU A 25 -17.50 1.86 -4.21
CA LEU A 25 -17.79 0.44 -4.06
C LEU A 25 -18.86 0.14 -2.98
N ASN A 26 -19.58 1.17 -2.51
CA ASN A 26 -20.57 1.07 -1.44
C ASN A 26 -20.00 0.59 -0.09
N VAL A 27 -18.73 0.85 0.16
CA VAL A 27 -18.08 0.55 1.44
C VAL A 27 -17.87 1.84 2.22
N TYR A 28 -18.30 1.85 3.48
CA TYR A 28 -18.07 2.99 4.36
C TYR A 28 -16.61 3.07 4.78
N SER A 29 -16.02 4.24 4.71
CA SER A 29 -14.61 4.48 5.07
C SER A 29 -14.45 5.76 5.88
N GLU A 30 -13.48 5.74 6.78
CA GLU A 30 -13.05 6.91 7.55
C GLU A 30 -11.56 7.14 7.35
N ILE A 31 -11.16 8.42 7.25
CA ILE A 31 -9.77 8.83 7.21
C ILE A 31 -9.34 9.29 8.60
N HIS A 32 -8.26 8.73 9.10
CA HIS A 32 -7.63 9.18 10.34
C HIS A 32 -6.14 9.44 10.13
N PRO A 33 -5.58 10.52 10.69
CA PRO A 33 -4.14 10.75 10.59
C PRO A 33 -3.35 9.69 11.35
N TYR A 34 -2.17 9.37 10.86
CA TYR A 34 -1.30 8.31 11.42
C TYR A 34 -0.98 8.51 12.91
N ASN A 35 -0.95 9.75 13.37
CA ASN A 35 -0.63 10.11 14.76
C ASN A 35 -1.87 10.21 15.68
N LYS A 36 -3.06 9.96 15.16
CA LYS A 36 -4.32 9.97 15.91
C LYS A 36 -5.26 8.88 15.40
N LEU A 37 -4.88 7.63 15.65
CA LEU A 37 -5.68 6.48 15.24
C LEU A 37 -6.89 6.28 16.15
N PRO A 38 -8.03 5.81 15.62
CA PRO A 38 -9.18 5.44 16.40
C PRO A 38 -8.91 4.14 17.19
N ASN A 39 -9.76 3.86 18.15
CA ASN A 39 -9.76 2.54 18.78
C ASN A 39 -10.18 1.49 17.75
N LEU A 40 -9.33 0.48 17.56
CA LEU A 40 -9.59 -0.60 16.61
C LEU A 40 -10.45 -1.67 17.29
N ASN A 41 -11.68 -1.79 16.85
CA ASN A 41 -12.64 -2.80 17.26
C ASN A 41 -13.04 -3.68 16.07
N ASP A 42 -13.94 -4.62 16.28
CA ASP A 42 -14.41 -5.60 15.30
C ASP A 42 -15.21 -5.02 14.10
N LYS A 43 -15.54 -3.73 14.13
CA LYS A 43 -16.19 -3.02 13.02
C LYS A 43 -15.24 -2.66 11.88
N TRP A 44 -13.95 -2.54 12.18
CA TRP A 44 -12.93 -2.29 11.18
C TRP A 44 -12.63 -3.59 10.43
N LYS A 45 -13.05 -3.68 9.17
CA LYS A 45 -12.91 -4.88 8.33
C LYS A 45 -11.73 -4.82 7.37
N GLY A 46 -11.10 -3.67 7.27
CA GLY A 46 -9.91 -3.46 6.47
C GLY A 46 -9.23 -2.15 6.82
N ILE A 47 -7.94 -2.09 6.55
CA ILE A 47 -7.12 -0.90 6.73
C ILE A 47 -6.38 -0.62 5.44
N ILE A 48 -6.33 0.66 5.05
CA ILE A 48 -5.53 1.12 3.91
C ILE A 48 -4.51 2.14 4.43
N PHE A 49 -3.24 1.94 4.11
CA PHE A 49 -2.20 2.94 4.31
C PHE A 49 -2.08 3.80 3.07
N SER A 50 -2.15 5.10 3.21
CA SER A 50 -1.92 6.03 2.11
C SER A 50 -0.44 6.12 1.74
N GLY A 51 -0.14 6.84 0.66
CA GLY A 51 1.18 7.34 0.37
C GLY A 51 1.59 8.48 1.31
N SER A 52 2.78 9.02 1.07
CA SER A 52 3.33 10.17 1.78
C SER A 52 4.31 10.90 0.87
N PRO A 53 4.51 12.23 1.03
CA PRO A 53 5.61 12.94 0.38
C PRO A 53 6.98 12.63 0.99
N HIS A 54 7.01 11.97 2.15
CA HIS A 54 8.24 11.59 2.85
C HIS A 54 8.92 10.36 2.26
N SER A 55 10.25 10.30 2.39
CA SER A 55 10.99 9.03 2.35
C SER A 55 10.86 8.31 3.69
N VAL A 56 10.94 6.98 3.68
CA VAL A 56 10.97 6.18 4.93
C VAL A 56 12.21 6.48 5.79
N PHE A 57 13.24 7.10 5.22
CA PHE A 57 14.48 7.49 5.88
C PHE A 57 14.46 8.92 6.42
N ASP A 58 13.44 9.69 6.13
CA ASP A 58 13.33 11.05 6.65
C ASP A 58 13.18 11.04 8.17
N LYS A 59 13.84 11.98 8.83
CA LYS A 59 13.80 12.10 10.30
C LYS A 59 12.37 12.27 10.82
N ASN A 60 11.53 12.95 10.05
CA ASN A 60 10.12 13.23 10.39
C ASN A 60 9.15 12.32 9.62
N ALA A 61 9.61 11.20 9.08
CA ALA A 61 8.75 10.27 8.37
C ALA A 61 7.62 9.76 9.26
N PRO A 62 6.38 9.70 8.78
CA PRO A 62 5.26 9.15 9.52
C PRO A 62 5.51 7.69 9.96
N GLN A 63 5.27 7.40 11.22
CA GLN A 63 5.42 6.04 11.78
C GLN A 63 4.22 5.70 12.66
N ILE A 64 3.88 4.41 12.70
CA ILE A 64 2.79 3.88 13.53
C ILE A 64 3.24 2.59 14.22
N ASP A 65 2.51 2.19 15.26
CA ASP A 65 2.72 0.90 15.93
C ASP A 65 2.06 -0.22 15.12
N LEU A 66 2.84 -0.87 14.27
CA LEU A 66 2.36 -1.97 13.41
C LEU A 66 1.87 -3.19 14.19
N LYS A 67 2.30 -3.39 15.43
CA LYS A 67 1.87 -4.53 16.27
C LYS A 67 0.37 -4.52 16.56
N LYS A 68 -0.23 -3.34 16.54
CA LYS A 68 -1.68 -3.17 16.76
C LYS A 68 -2.52 -3.49 15.53
N ILE A 69 -1.92 -3.53 14.35
CA ILE A 69 -2.62 -3.53 13.05
C ILE A 69 -2.29 -4.78 12.24
N LYS A 70 -0.99 -5.01 11.97
CA LYS A 70 -0.52 -6.04 11.06
C LYS A 70 -0.94 -7.44 11.50
N GLY A 71 -1.48 -8.20 10.55
CA GLY A 71 -1.94 -9.57 10.77
C GLY A 71 -3.27 -9.71 11.53
N LYS A 72 -3.87 -8.61 11.98
CA LYS A 72 -5.14 -8.62 12.72
C LYS A 72 -6.35 -8.29 11.86
N VAL A 73 -6.15 -7.44 10.86
CA VAL A 73 -7.15 -6.97 9.93
C VAL A 73 -6.53 -6.97 8.54
N PRO A 74 -7.28 -7.28 7.48
CA PRO A 74 -6.77 -7.12 6.10
C PRO A 74 -6.20 -5.71 5.89
N LEU A 75 -4.99 -5.65 5.34
CA LEU A 75 -4.22 -4.41 5.18
C LEU A 75 -3.74 -4.25 3.75
N LEU A 76 -4.04 -3.10 3.15
CA LEU A 76 -3.50 -2.67 1.87
C LEU A 76 -2.64 -1.43 2.06
N ALA A 77 -1.36 -1.53 1.79
CA ALA A 77 -0.42 -0.42 1.89
C ALA A 77 -0.07 0.12 0.50
N VAL A 78 -0.25 1.42 0.30
CA VAL A 78 -0.05 2.09 -0.99
C VAL A 78 1.19 2.98 -0.94
N CYS A 79 2.04 2.90 -1.96
CA CYS A 79 3.23 3.74 -2.18
C CYS A 79 4.13 3.81 -0.94
N TYR A 80 4.19 4.95 -0.24
CA TYR A 80 4.93 5.08 1.02
C TYR A 80 4.55 3.99 2.03
N GLY A 81 3.27 3.67 2.18
CA GLY A 81 2.80 2.62 3.08
C GLY A 81 3.44 1.27 2.77
N SER A 82 3.58 0.91 1.49
CA SER A 82 4.23 -0.33 1.07
C SER A 82 5.73 -0.32 1.32
N GLN A 83 6.40 0.80 1.08
CA GLN A 83 7.82 0.98 1.40
C GLN A 83 8.06 0.91 2.91
N TYR A 84 7.18 1.52 3.69
CA TYR A 84 7.24 1.52 5.15
C TYR A 84 7.16 0.09 5.72
N LEU A 85 6.20 -0.72 5.26
CA LEU A 85 6.10 -2.13 5.66
C LEU A 85 7.33 -2.92 5.25
N ALA A 86 7.77 -2.83 4.00
CA ALA A 86 8.95 -3.56 3.52
C ALA A 86 10.18 -3.20 4.34
N ASN A 87 10.42 -1.91 4.58
CA ASN A 87 11.57 -1.44 5.36
C ASN A 87 11.53 -1.91 6.81
N LYS A 88 10.37 -1.86 7.47
CA LYS A 88 10.22 -2.28 8.87
C LYS A 88 10.43 -3.78 9.09
N PHE A 89 10.20 -4.60 8.10
CA PHE A 89 10.33 -6.06 8.19
C PHE A 89 11.57 -6.62 7.48
N GLY A 90 12.55 -5.77 7.20
CA GLY A 90 13.89 -6.19 6.75
C GLY A 90 14.09 -6.15 5.23
N GLY A 91 13.15 -5.59 4.46
CA GLY A 91 13.35 -5.27 3.05
C GLY A 91 14.26 -4.05 2.88
N ASN A 92 14.72 -3.84 1.65
CA ASN A 92 15.59 -2.74 1.30
C ASN A 92 14.85 -1.72 0.43
N VAL A 93 14.77 -0.49 0.89
CA VAL A 93 14.24 0.66 0.15
C VAL A 93 15.40 1.58 -0.21
N VAL A 94 15.49 1.96 -1.46
CA VAL A 94 16.59 2.80 -1.98
C VAL A 94 16.02 3.94 -2.82
N PRO A 95 16.77 5.05 -2.99
CA PRO A 95 16.41 6.06 -3.97
C PRO A 95 16.35 5.43 -5.36
N SER A 96 15.29 5.68 -6.09
CA SER A 96 15.17 5.19 -7.46
C SER A 96 16.17 5.91 -8.38
N LYS A 97 16.83 5.15 -9.27
CA LYS A 97 17.70 5.71 -10.30
C LYS A 97 16.91 6.56 -11.31
N ILE A 98 15.66 6.21 -11.50
CA ILE A 98 14.72 6.91 -12.36
C ILE A 98 13.55 7.32 -11.47
N ARG A 99 13.30 8.62 -11.34
CA ARG A 99 12.09 9.09 -10.65
C ARG A 99 10.87 8.65 -11.44
N GLU A 100 10.06 7.79 -10.86
CA GLU A 100 8.91 7.21 -11.52
C GLU A 100 7.66 8.02 -11.21
N TYR A 101 7.27 8.82 -12.17
CA TYR A 101 6.04 9.60 -12.14
C TYR A 101 5.27 9.35 -13.43
N GLY A 102 4.03 8.95 -13.31
CA GLY A 102 3.14 8.77 -14.42
C GLY A 102 2.71 7.33 -14.66
N ARG A 103 2.42 7.02 -15.91
CA ARG A 103 1.84 5.75 -16.32
C ARG A 103 2.89 4.67 -16.45
N ALA A 104 2.58 3.48 -15.92
CA ALA A 104 3.33 2.24 -16.11
C ALA A 104 2.36 1.10 -16.38
N ASN A 105 2.85 0.03 -16.99
CA ASN A 105 2.03 -1.15 -17.26
C ASN A 105 2.54 -2.34 -16.44
N LEU A 106 1.61 -3.11 -15.89
CA LEU A 106 1.94 -4.33 -15.17
C LEU A 106 2.42 -5.41 -16.15
N THR A 107 3.69 -5.77 -16.08
CA THR A 107 4.32 -6.77 -16.96
C THR A 107 4.28 -8.17 -16.38
N PHE A 108 4.09 -8.28 -15.07
CA PHE A 108 3.86 -9.53 -14.36
C PHE A 108 2.73 -9.35 -13.34
N ILE A 109 1.86 -10.35 -13.24
CA ILE A 109 0.78 -10.42 -12.27
C ILE A 109 0.62 -11.88 -11.82
N ASN A 110 0.57 -12.11 -10.51
CA ASN A 110 0.11 -13.38 -9.98
C ASN A 110 -1.43 -13.37 -9.92
N ASN A 111 -2.07 -13.84 -10.97
CA ASN A 111 -3.53 -13.87 -11.11
C ASN A 111 -4.23 -14.90 -10.22
N LYS A 112 -3.48 -15.75 -9.51
CA LYS A 112 -4.02 -16.67 -8.50
C LYS A 112 -4.26 -15.98 -7.16
N ASP A 113 -3.65 -14.81 -6.94
CA ASP A 113 -3.90 -14.02 -5.75
C ASP A 113 -5.23 -13.25 -5.88
N ILE A 114 -6.01 -13.22 -4.79
CA ILE A 114 -7.33 -12.61 -4.80
C ILE A 114 -7.32 -11.11 -5.11
N LEU A 115 -6.21 -10.41 -4.77
CA LEU A 115 -6.09 -8.98 -5.05
C LEU A 115 -5.99 -8.70 -6.55
N PHE A 116 -5.38 -9.62 -7.30
CA PHE A 116 -5.19 -9.49 -8.75
C PHE A 116 -6.11 -10.39 -9.57
N ASP A 117 -7.08 -11.07 -8.92
CA ASP A 117 -8.10 -11.82 -9.65
C ASP A 117 -8.83 -10.90 -10.63
N LYS A 118 -8.90 -11.30 -11.90
CA LYS A 118 -9.51 -10.54 -13.00
C LYS A 118 -8.80 -9.23 -13.39
N VAL A 119 -7.62 -8.94 -12.83
CA VAL A 119 -6.81 -7.83 -13.33
C VAL A 119 -6.06 -8.27 -14.58
N PRO A 120 -6.30 -7.67 -15.75
CA PRO A 120 -5.61 -8.06 -16.98
C PRO A 120 -4.11 -7.76 -16.92
N LEU A 121 -3.30 -8.64 -17.51
CA LEU A 121 -1.90 -8.32 -17.79
C LEU A 121 -1.83 -7.06 -18.67
N ASN A 122 -0.80 -6.27 -18.51
CA ASN A 122 -0.62 -4.96 -19.13
C ASN A 122 -1.60 -3.87 -18.68
N SER A 123 -2.37 -4.11 -17.61
CA SER A 123 -3.14 -3.03 -16.97
C SER A 123 -2.26 -1.85 -16.65
N GLN A 124 -2.76 -0.66 -16.95
CA GLN A 124 -2.08 0.59 -16.66
C GLN A 124 -2.24 0.96 -15.20
N VAL A 125 -1.15 1.36 -14.57
CA VAL A 125 -1.09 1.85 -13.19
C VAL A 125 -0.40 3.20 -13.13
N TRP A 126 -0.62 3.95 -12.04
CA TRP A 126 0.00 5.25 -11.82
C TRP A 126 1.13 5.14 -10.80
N MET A 127 2.32 5.57 -11.20
CA MET A 127 3.49 5.68 -10.32
C MET A 127 3.68 7.12 -9.86
N SER A 128 4.06 7.31 -8.61
CA SER A 128 4.39 8.62 -8.05
C SER A 128 5.32 8.44 -6.84
N HIS A 129 6.57 8.08 -7.11
CA HIS A 129 7.55 7.83 -6.05
C HIS A 129 8.99 8.14 -6.47
N ALA A 130 9.79 8.60 -5.50
CA ALA A 130 11.21 8.86 -5.64
C ALA A 130 12.08 7.70 -5.14
N ASP A 131 11.60 6.95 -4.15
CA ASP A 131 12.25 5.75 -3.63
C ASP A 131 11.57 4.50 -4.19
N THR A 132 12.31 3.40 -4.23
CA THR A 132 11.80 2.11 -4.71
C THR A 132 12.17 0.99 -3.74
N ILE A 133 11.36 -0.07 -3.72
CA ILE A 133 11.65 -1.29 -2.97
C ILE A 133 12.59 -2.16 -3.82
N ASP A 134 13.87 -2.15 -3.46
CA ASP A 134 14.91 -2.93 -4.15
C ASP A 134 14.78 -4.43 -3.84
N SER A 135 14.54 -4.77 -2.58
CA SER A 135 14.28 -6.15 -2.15
C SER A 135 13.21 -6.22 -1.08
N ILE A 136 12.42 -7.30 -1.14
CA ILE A 136 11.40 -7.61 -0.14
C ILE A 136 11.91 -8.68 0.83
N PRO A 137 11.40 -8.72 2.09
CA PRO A 137 11.74 -9.78 3.05
C PRO A 137 11.39 -11.18 2.54
N ASN A 138 12.06 -12.22 3.08
CA ASN A 138 11.86 -13.62 2.66
C ASN A 138 10.43 -14.14 2.80
N ASN A 139 9.67 -13.62 3.77
CA ASN A 139 8.27 -13.98 3.98
C ASN A 139 7.28 -13.11 3.21
N PHE A 140 7.76 -12.28 2.31
CA PHE A 140 6.96 -11.50 1.37
C PHE A 140 7.03 -12.14 -0.01
N ASN A 141 5.90 -12.22 -0.71
CA ASN A 141 5.82 -12.78 -2.04
C ASN A 141 5.56 -11.68 -3.07
N LEU A 142 6.33 -11.69 -4.14
CA LEU A 142 6.10 -10.81 -5.29
C LEU A 142 4.82 -11.22 -6.00
N ILE A 143 3.90 -10.29 -6.21
CA ILE A 143 2.62 -10.54 -6.89
C ILE A 143 2.38 -9.67 -8.12
N ALA A 144 3.13 -8.59 -8.32
CA ALA A 144 3.12 -7.82 -9.56
C ALA A 144 4.43 -7.06 -9.77
N SER A 145 4.77 -6.84 -11.05
CA SER A 145 5.93 -6.05 -11.49
C SER A 145 5.55 -5.15 -12.66
N THR A 146 6.30 -4.07 -12.83
CA THR A 146 6.35 -3.28 -14.07
C THR A 146 7.71 -3.44 -14.74
N LYS A 147 7.89 -2.84 -15.91
CA LYS A 147 9.19 -2.86 -16.61
C LYS A 147 10.33 -2.32 -15.74
N ASP A 148 10.07 -1.24 -15.01
CA ASP A 148 11.10 -0.50 -14.28
C ASP A 148 11.06 -0.78 -12.76
N VAL A 149 9.94 -1.29 -12.23
CA VAL A 149 9.75 -1.65 -10.81
C VAL A 149 9.47 -3.13 -10.67
N ARG A 150 10.47 -3.89 -10.26
CA ARG A 150 10.28 -5.32 -10.02
C ARG A 150 9.29 -5.60 -8.88
N ASN A 151 9.47 -4.93 -7.75
CA ASN A 151 8.64 -5.12 -6.55
C ASN A 151 7.47 -4.14 -6.54
N ALA A 152 6.66 -4.16 -7.61
CA ALA A 152 5.51 -3.26 -7.74
C ALA A 152 4.36 -3.64 -6.80
N ALA A 153 4.22 -4.91 -6.46
CA ALA A 153 3.28 -5.37 -5.46
C ALA A 153 3.77 -6.65 -4.77
N TYR A 154 3.46 -6.79 -3.49
CA TYR A 154 3.77 -7.98 -2.70
C TYR A 154 2.61 -8.35 -1.77
N LYS A 155 2.64 -9.60 -1.31
CA LYS A 155 1.80 -10.11 -0.23
C LYS A 155 2.69 -10.71 0.87
N ILE A 156 2.31 -10.53 2.13
CA ILE A 156 2.99 -11.16 3.26
C ILE A 156 2.40 -12.55 3.51
N ASP A 157 3.25 -13.56 3.75
CA ASP A 157 2.83 -14.93 4.01
C ASP A 157 1.89 -15.03 5.21
N ASN A 158 0.89 -15.91 5.07
CA ASN A 158 -0.04 -16.28 6.13
C ASN A 158 -0.89 -15.14 6.70
N GLU A 159 -0.98 -14.02 6.00
CA GLU A 159 -1.84 -12.90 6.37
C GLU A 159 -2.36 -12.15 5.13
N LEU A 160 -3.47 -11.45 5.28
CA LEU A 160 -4.03 -10.59 4.23
C LEU A 160 -3.42 -9.20 4.31
N THR A 161 -2.12 -9.11 4.11
CA THR A 161 -1.36 -7.86 4.08
C THR A 161 -0.66 -7.72 2.74
N TYR A 162 -0.97 -6.64 2.04
CA TYR A 162 -0.50 -6.34 0.69
C TYR A 162 0.19 -4.99 0.63
N GLY A 163 1.21 -4.89 -0.20
CA GLY A 163 1.83 -3.62 -0.56
C GLY A 163 1.78 -3.36 -2.06
N LEU A 164 1.43 -2.14 -2.44
CA LEU A 164 1.43 -1.66 -3.81
C LEU A 164 2.35 -0.44 -3.91
N GLN A 165 3.31 -0.45 -4.83
CA GLN A 165 4.14 0.72 -5.09
C GLN A 165 3.38 1.78 -5.89
N PHE A 166 2.44 1.37 -6.72
CA PHE A 166 1.59 2.23 -7.53
C PHE A 166 0.33 2.69 -6.78
N HIS A 167 -0.35 3.67 -7.35
CA HIS A 167 -1.56 4.28 -6.84
C HIS A 167 -2.80 3.74 -7.57
N PRO A 168 -3.53 2.75 -7.03
CA PRO A 168 -4.72 2.20 -7.67
C PRO A 168 -5.91 3.17 -7.65
N GLU A 169 -5.85 4.19 -6.80
CA GLU A 169 -6.89 5.21 -6.65
C GLU A 169 -6.91 6.24 -7.78
N VAL A 170 -5.80 6.42 -8.45
CA VAL A 170 -5.63 7.42 -9.52
C VAL A 170 -6.19 6.96 -10.86
#